data_5b039ad2a017dd0c105e2c9263cbe1ed
#
_entry.id   5b039ad2a017dd0c105e2c9263cbe1ed
#
_cell.length_a   1.000
_cell.length_b   1.000
_cell.length_c   1.000
_cell.angle_alpha   90.00
_cell.angle_beta   90.00
_cell.angle_gamma   90.00
#
_symmetry.space_group_name_H-M   'P 1'
#
loop_
_entity.id
_entity.type
_entity.pdbx_description
1 polymer ?
#
loop_
_entity_poly.entity_id
_entity_poly.type
_entity_poly.pdbx_seq_one_letter_code
_entity_poly.pdbx_strand_id
1 'polypeptide(L)'
;MSADNRSVMARRSVLKAAIAGLGLAVPGLQALAAPATPFFKRHKLPLGLQLYTVGAAARKDLHGTLAKVAAAGYQTVELAGLYGNAPQAVRRAAEDVGLKFTSIHIQPTSQNGEPGFDQPPEVLAAAMQELGLDEVVLPMFLMPAHLPKPDLKGGAAGGYAAYLDQVGPLISADDWKASADFLNAKGAALQKVGLKLSYHNHNVEFRPIGSTCGLEILLKETDPKLVHFEMDVGWVAAGGEDPIKILENRKGRFRMMHVKDLMATTKPNYAMQQDPAEVGNGMLPWPKILDVAYATGVRRFFVEQEPPFKGDPFDSIAISAKYLSTIA
;
A
#
# COMPACT_ATOMS: atom_id res chain seq x y z
N MET A 1 12.80 74.22 64.32
CA MET A 1 13.49 73.43 65.32
C MET A 1 13.91 72.16 64.63
N SER A 2 15.16 72.15 64.13
CA SER A 2 16.32 71.52 64.66
C SER A 2 16.18 70.01 64.70
N ALA A 3 17.00 69.18 64.18
CA ALA A 3 18.33 69.13 63.64
C ALA A 3 18.51 67.69 63.13
N ASP A 4 19.17 67.52 62.02
CA ASP A 4 20.58 67.11 61.90
C ASP A 4 20.90 65.70 62.41
N ASN A 5 21.35 64.75 61.62
CA ASN A 5 22.75 64.44 61.52
C ASN A 5 23.00 63.13 60.67
N ARG A 6 23.77 63.33 59.59
CA ARG A 6 25.04 62.76 59.16
C ARG A 6 25.34 61.28 59.47
N SER A 7 25.56 60.56 58.41
CA SER A 7 26.70 59.70 58.02
C SER A 7 27.31 58.78 59.04
N VAL A 8 27.56 57.53 58.60
CA VAL A 8 28.88 56.89 58.69
C VAL A 8 28.99 55.76 57.64
N MET A 9 29.96 55.91 56.77
CA MET A 9 30.53 54.83 55.96
C MET A 9 31.21 53.83 56.84
N ALA A 10 30.97 52.58 56.65
CA ALA A 10 31.83 51.49 57.13
C ALA A 10 32.20 50.55 55.97
N ARG A 11 33.47 50.62 55.65
CA ARG A 11 34.15 49.70 54.70
C ARG A 11 34.06 48.26 55.22
N ARG A 12 33.67 47.36 54.41
CA ARG A 12 33.88 45.92 54.67
C ARG A 12 34.78 45.34 53.62
N SER A 13 35.91 44.89 54.08
CA SER A 13 36.97 44.23 53.34
C SER A 13 36.53 42.93 52.78
N VAL A 14 36.88 42.69 51.51
CA VAL A 14 36.66 41.46 50.77
C VAL A 14 37.66 40.41 51.26
N LEU A 15 37.18 39.36 51.86
CA LEU A 15 37.95 38.13 52.08
C LEU A 15 37.69 37.21 50.89
N LYS A 16 38.67 37.04 50.00
CA LYS A 16 38.63 36.00 48.95
C LYS A 16 39.01 34.67 49.58
N ALA A 17 38.04 33.80 49.77
CA ALA A 17 38.30 32.40 50.05
C ALA A 17 38.20 31.62 48.69
N ALA A 18 39.34 31.09 48.25
CA ALA A 18 39.41 30.16 47.14
C ALA A 18 38.92 28.79 47.61
N ILE A 19 37.76 28.39 47.16
CA ILE A 19 37.28 27.02 47.30
C ILE A 19 37.68 26.26 46.04
N ALA A 20 38.68 25.39 46.16
CA ALA A 20 38.98 24.39 45.14
C ALA A 20 37.84 23.34 45.14
N GLY A 21 36.89 23.51 44.23
CA GLY A 21 35.82 22.54 44.04
C GLY A 21 36.31 21.32 43.26
N LEU A 22 36.41 20.19 43.91
CA LEU A 22 36.47 18.88 43.27
C LEU A 22 35.20 18.72 42.41
N GLY A 23 35.36 18.82 41.11
CA GLY A 23 34.31 18.51 40.15
C GLY A 23 34.03 17.00 40.14
N LEU A 24 33.02 16.56 40.89
CA LEU A 24 32.39 15.27 40.66
C LEU A 24 31.66 15.39 39.33
N ALA A 25 32.24 14.82 38.28
CA ALA A 25 31.54 14.59 37.03
C ALA A 25 30.35 13.64 37.28
N VAL A 26 29.14 14.17 37.35
CA VAL A 26 27.91 13.38 37.31
C VAL A 26 27.88 12.74 35.94
N PRO A 27 27.87 11.39 35.81
CA PRO A 27 27.69 10.76 34.50
C PRO A 27 26.38 11.29 33.92
N GLY A 28 26.46 11.89 32.73
CA GLY A 28 25.30 12.49 32.07
C GLY A 28 24.14 11.49 32.02
N LEU A 29 23.01 11.89 32.56
CA LEU A 29 21.71 11.30 32.19
C LEU A 29 21.60 11.49 30.68
N GLN A 30 21.84 10.41 29.90
CA GLN A 30 21.40 10.38 28.54
C GLN A 30 19.88 10.54 28.61
N ALA A 31 19.39 11.68 28.18
CA ALA A 31 17.97 11.88 28.00
C ALA A 31 17.50 10.77 27.05
N LEU A 32 16.73 9.82 27.57
CA LEU A 32 16.06 8.82 26.74
C LEU A 32 15.22 9.59 25.74
N ALA A 33 15.62 9.57 24.48
CA ALA A 33 14.83 10.18 23.41
C ALA A 33 13.40 9.64 23.54
N ALA A 34 12.43 10.54 23.54
CA ALA A 34 11.03 10.12 23.55
C ALA A 34 10.80 9.16 22.37
N PRO A 35 10.03 8.07 22.56
CA PRO A 35 9.79 7.13 21.48
C PRO A 35 9.23 7.88 20.28
N ALA A 36 9.77 7.58 19.09
CA ALA A 36 9.33 8.22 17.86
C ALA A 36 7.84 7.95 17.62
N THR A 37 7.12 8.97 17.13
CA THR A 37 5.68 8.81 16.82
C THR A 37 5.52 7.83 15.66
N PRO A 38 4.66 6.81 15.79
CA PRO A 38 4.43 5.83 14.72
C PRO A 38 4.05 6.48 13.40
N PHE A 39 4.49 5.89 12.28
CA PHE A 39 4.37 6.41 10.92
C PHE A 39 2.95 6.86 10.57
N PHE A 40 1.96 5.97 10.69
CA PHE A 40 0.57 6.28 10.35
C PHE A 40 -0.01 7.41 11.20
N LYS A 41 0.33 7.44 12.49
CA LYS A 41 -0.08 8.52 13.41
C LYS A 41 0.62 9.84 13.08
N ARG A 42 1.93 9.81 12.80
CA ARG A 42 2.74 10.98 12.44
C ARG A 42 2.20 11.67 11.20
N HIS A 43 1.80 10.91 10.21
CA HIS A 43 1.29 11.41 8.93
C HIS A 43 -0.23 11.53 8.86
N LYS A 44 -0.96 11.17 9.93
CA LYS A 44 -2.43 11.18 9.99
C LYS A 44 -3.06 10.36 8.86
N LEU A 45 -2.45 9.22 8.56
CA LEU A 45 -2.91 8.29 7.53
C LEU A 45 -3.73 7.16 8.16
N PRO A 46 -4.84 6.77 7.54
CA PRO A 46 -5.54 5.56 7.95
C PRO A 46 -4.75 4.32 7.53
N LEU A 47 -4.81 3.26 8.35
CA LEU A 47 -4.33 1.95 7.96
C LEU A 47 -5.42 1.23 7.17
N GLY A 48 -5.08 0.75 5.97
CA GLY A 48 -5.98 0.07 5.05
C GLY A 48 -5.71 -1.42 4.94
N LEU A 49 -6.74 -2.17 4.50
CA LEU A 49 -6.65 -3.58 4.13
C LEU A 49 -7.19 -3.78 2.71
N GLN A 50 -6.45 -4.54 1.87
CA GLN A 50 -7.01 -5.11 0.65
C GLN A 50 -7.87 -6.34 1.03
N LEU A 51 -9.17 -6.26 0.73
CA LEU A 51 -10.14 -7.25 1.20
C LEU A 51 -9.98 -8.65 0.58
N TYR A 52 -9.17 -8.75 -0.48
CA TYR A 52 -8.79 -10.04 -1.07
C TYR A 52 -8.21 -11.00 -0.03
N THR A 53 -7.41 -10.49 0.91
CA THR A 53 -6.77 -11.26 1.97
C THR A 53 -7.74 -12.12 2.78
N VAL A 54 -8.94 -11.60 3.03
CA VAL A 54 -10.04 -12.30 3.73
C VAL A 54 -11.25 -12.51 2.82
N GLY A 55 -11.06 -12.46 1.51
CA GLY A 55 -12.11 -12.51 0.50
C GLY A 55 -12.96 -13.77 0.52
N ALA A 56 -12.39 -14.92 0.91
CA ALA A 56 -13.14 -16.15 1.09
C ALA A 56 -14.18 -16.07 2.23
N ALA A 57 -13.87 -15.34 3.29
CA ALA A 57 -14.80 -15.05 4.38
C ALA A 57 -15.83 -13.99 3.94
N ALA A 58 -15.39 -12.93 3.24
CA ALA A 58 -16.25 -11.86 2.74
C ALA A 58 -17.36 -12.37 1.80
N ARG A 59 -17.06 -13.38 0.97
CA ARG A 59 -18.08 -14.04 0.12
C ARG A 59 -19.16 -14.75 0.92
N LYS A 60 -18.86 -15.22 2.11
CA LYS A 60 -19.81 -15.95 2.97
C LYS A 60 -20.61 -15.00 3.87
N ASP A 61 -19.91 -14.02 4.44
CA ASP A 61 -20.46 -13.03 5.36
C ASP A 61 -19.64 -11.74 5.28
N LEU A 62 -20.08 -10.83 4.42
CA LEU A 62 -19.40 -9.56 4.21
C LEU A 62 -19.38 -8.69 5.47
N HIS A 63 -20.55 -8.53 6.14
CA HIS A 63 -20.66 -7.68 7.32
C HIS A 63 -19.82 -8.21 8.49
N GLY A 64 -19.92 -9.50 8.81
CA GLY A 64 -19.11 -10.10 9.87
C GLY A 64 -17.61 -10.08 9.55
N THR A 65 -17.22 -10.18 8.28
CA THR A 65 -15.82 -10.02 7.84
C THR A 65 -15.34 -8.60 8.07
N LEU A 66 -16.09 -7.58 7.64
CA LEU A 66 -15.74 -6.18 7.84
C LEU A 66 -15.68 -5.82 9.33
N ALA A 67 -16.56 -6.36 10.16
CA ALA A 67 -16.49 -6.17 11.61
C ALA A 67 -15.18 -6.71 12.21
N LYS A 68 -14.69 -7.86 11.76
CA LYS A 68 -13.38 -8.40 12.18
C LYS A 68 -12.21 -7.57 11.68
N VAL A 69 -12.30 -7.05 10.46
CA VAL A 69 -11.29 -6.12 9.89
C VAL A 69 -11.20 -4.84 10.71
N ALA A 70 -12.34 -4.24 11.07
CA ALA A 70 -12.39 -3.07 11.95
C ALA A 70 -11.82 -3.38 13.34
N ALA A 71 -12.18 -4.52 13.92
CA ALA A 71 -11.66 -4.96 15.22
C ALA A 71 -10.14 -5.20 15.22
N ALA A 72 -9.54 -5.59 14.08
CA ALA A 72 -8.10 -5.71 13.91
C ALA A 72 -7.37 -4.35 13.83
N GLY A 73 -8.11 -3.21 13.76
CA GLY A 73 -7.55 -1.87 13.80
C GLY A 73 -7.44 -1.17 12.45
N TYR A 74 -7.96 -1.76 11.37
CA TYR A 74 -8.03 -1.11 10.07
C TYR A 74 -9.12 -0.03 10.05
N GLN A 75 -8.95 0.98 9.23
CA GLN A 75 -9.83 2.14 9.11
C GLN A 75 -10.38 2.30 7.70
N THR A 76 -9.62 1.81 6.72
CA THR A 76 -10.01 1.84 5.31
C THR A 76 -9.86 0.46 4.68
N VAL A 77 -10.58 0.26 3.58
CA VAL A 77 -10.55 -1.00 2.83
C VAL A 77 -10.48 -0.68 1.34
N GLU A 78 -9.66 -1.43 0.65
CA GLU A 78 -9.73 -1.57 -0.79
C GLU A 78 -10.51 -2.84 -1.12
N LEU A 79 -11.50 -2.72 -1.99
CA LEU A 79 -12.34 -3.84 -2.42
C LEU A 79 -11.66 -4.65 -3.53
N ALA A 80 -11.78 -5.96 -3.49
CA ALA A 80 -11.40 -6.85 -4.59
C ALA A 80 -12.61 -7.31 -5.44
N GLY A 81 -13.73 -6.62 -5.32
CA GLY A 81 -15.02 -6.88 -5.96
C GLY A 81 -16.18 -6.62 -5.02
N LEU A 82 -17.39 -6.89 -5.47
CA LEU A 82 -18.63 -6.67 -4.70
C LEU A 82 -19.08 -7.91 -3.92
N TYR A 83 -18.43 -9.04 -4.12
CA TYR A 83 -18.73 -10.33 -3.45
C TYR A 83 -20.18 -10.79 -3.63
N GLY A 84 -20.78 -10.49 -4.79
CA GLY A 84 -22.16 -10.85 -5.12
C GLY A 84 -23.23 -9.97 -4.46
N ASN A 85 -22.84 -8.81 -3.90
CA ASN A 85 -23.75 -7.87 -3.26
C ASN A 85 -23.97 -6.63 -4.13
N ALA A 86 -25.09 -5.93 -3.92
CA ALA A 86 -25.30 -4.62 -4.53
C ALA A 86 -24.35 -3.56 -3.93
N PRO A 87 -23.85 -2.58 -4.70
CA PRO A 87 -22.91 -1.56 -4.23
C PRO A 87 -23.37 -0.84 -2.96
N GLN A 88 -24.63 -0.46 -2.86
CA GLN A 88 -25.19 0.18 -1.67
C GLN A 88 -25.16 -0.71 -0.42
N ALA A 89 -25.39 -2.03 -0.59
CA ALA A 89 -25.33 -2.98 0.52
C ALA A 89 -23.89 -3.15 1.02
N VAL A 90 -22.93 -3.22 0.09
CA VAL A 90 -21.49 -3.25 0.41
C VAL A 90 -21.09 -2.01 1.22
N ARG A 91 -21.48 -0.82 0.76
CA ARG A 91 -21.21 0.45 1.44
C ARG A 91 -21.77 0.47 2.86
N ARG A 92 -23.06 0.12 3.04
CA ARG A 92 -23.69 0.09 4.37
C ARG A 92 -22.96 -0.85 5.33
N ALA A 93 -22.59 -2.04 4.85
CA ALA A 93 -21.86 -3.01 5.68
C ALA A 93 -20.53 -2.45 6.24
N ALA A 94 -19.85 -1.58 5.50
CA ALA A 94 -18.64 -0.91 5.98
C ALA A 94 -18.97 0.25 6.96
N GLU A 95 -19.97 1.08 6.61
CA GLU A 95 -20.40 2.22 7.44
C GLU A 95 -20.87 1.74 8.83
N ASP A 96 -21.63 0.63 8.90
CA ASP A 96 -22.13 0.03 10.14
C ASP A 96 -21.01 -0.35 11.12
N VAL A 97 -19.81 -0.64 10.63
CA VAL A 97 -18.65 -1.02 11.46
C VAL A 97 -17.54 0.04 11.48
N GLY A 98 -17.82 1.25 10.95
CA GLY A 98 -16.91 2.38 10.98
C GLY A 98 -15.75 2.32 9.98
N LEU A 99 -15.81 1.45 8.98
CA LEU A 99 -14.84 1.38 7.88
C LEU A 99 -15.24 2.29 6.71
N LYS A 100 -14.24 2.67 5.90
CA LYS A 100 -14.43 3.40 4.64
C LYS A 100 -13.78 2.64 3.50
N PHE A 101 -14.48 2.49 2.39
CA PHE A 101 -13.86 2.10 1.15
C PHE A 101 -13.13 3.28 0.52
N THR A 102 -11.99 3.04 -0.12
CA THR A 102 -11.20 4.10 -0.75
C THR A 102 -10.81 3.79 -2.19
N SER A 103 -10.89 2.53 -2.60
CA SER A 103 -10.63 2.05 -3.95
C SER A 103 -11.25 0.66 -4.16
N ILE A 104 -11.29 0.22 -5.41
CA ILE A 104 -11.77 -1.12 -5.79
C ILE A 104 -10.96 -1.65 -6.98
N HIS A 105 -10.58 -2.92 -6.92
CA HIS A 105 -10.06 -3.65 -8.05
C HIS A 105 -11.18 -4.01 -9.02
N ILE A 106 -11.06 -3.62 -10.28
CA ILE A 106 -12.02 -3.89 -11.36
C ILE A 106 -11.32 -4.68 -12.47
N GLN A 107 -11.93 -5.78 -12.87
CA GLN A 107 -11.40 -6.64 -13.93
C GLN A 107 -11.57 -6.00 -15.32
N PRO A 108 -10.77 -6.41 -16.34
CA PRO A 108 -10.93 -5.94 -17.71
C PRO A 108 -12.35 -6.17 -18.27
N THR A 109 -12.99 -7.27 -17.87
CA THR A 109 -14.34 -7.67 -18.32
C THR A 109 -15.26 -7.91 -17.13
N SER A 110 -16.49 -7.41 -17.26
CA SER A 110 -17.57 -7.66 -16.31
C SER A 110 -17.98 -9.12 -16.31
N GLN A 111 -18.23 -9.69 -15.14
CA GLN A 111 -18.68 -11.09 -15.00
C GLN A 111 -19.40 -11.31 -13.67
N ASN A 112 -20.40 -12.18 -13.67
CA ASN A 112 -21.09 -12.61 -12.45
C ASN A 112 -21.61 -11.45 -11.57
N GLY A 113 -22.04 -10.34 -12.19
CA GLY A 113 -22.51 -9.14 -11.48
C GLY A 113 -21.41 -8.22 -10.97
N GLU A 114 -20.13 -8.60 -11.11
CA GLU A 114 -18.99 -7.72 -10.82
C GLU A 114 -18.78 -6.71 -11.95
N PRO A 115 -18.44 -5.45 -11.64
CA PRO A 115 -18.15 -4.43 -12.65
C PRO A 115 -16.88 -4.76 -13.44
N GLY A 116 -16.83 -4.32 -14.70
CA GLY A 116 -15.68 -4.49 -15.59
C GLY A 116 -15.38 -3.23 -16.41
N PHE A 117 -14.12 -3.08 -16.83
CA PHE A 117 -13.71 -1.97 -17.70
C PHE A 117 -14.30 -2.03 -19.12
N ASP A 118 -14.96 -3.11 -19.51
CA ASP A 118 -15.73 -3.25 -20.74
C ASP A 118 -17.08 -2.52 -20.70
N GLN A 119 -17.56 -2.17 -19.51
CA GLN A 119 -18.79 -1.40 -19.34
C GLN A 119 -18.60 0.09 -19.70
N PRO A 120 -19.69 0.80 -20.08
CA PRO A 120 -19.65 2.26 -20.25
C PRO A 120 -19.16 2.96 -18.98
N PRO A 121 -18.34 4.02 -19.10
CA PRO A 121 -17.80 4.76 -17.94
C PRO A 121 -18.88 5.27 -16.99
N GLU A 122 -20.04 5.64 -17.51
CA GLU A 122 -21.18 6.13 -16.73
C GLU A 122 -21.78 5.05 -15.83
N VAL A 123 -21.78 3.80 -16.28
CA VAL A 123 -22.24 2.62 -15.50
C VAL A 123 -21.29 2.38 -14.34
N LEU A 124 -19.98 2.40 -14.61
CA LEU A 124 -18.96 2.30 -13.56
C LEU A 124 -19.07 3.46 -12.57
N ALA A 125 -19.25 4.70 -13.07
CA ALA A 125 -19.39 5.87 -12.21
C ALA A 125 -20.59 5.78 -11.28
N ALA A 126 -21.75 5.31 -11.78
CA ALA A 126 -22.93 5.11 -10.95
C ALA A 126 -22.68 4.09 -9.83
N ALA A 127 -22.07 2.94 -10.14
CA ALA A 127 -21.73 1.93 -9.14
C ALA A 127 -20.71 2.47 -8.11
N MET A 128 -19.69 3.21 -8.54
CA MET A 128 -18.70 3.82 -7.66
C MET A 128 -19.30 4.91 -6.77
N GLN A 129 -20.23 5.70 -7.29
CA GLN A 129 -20.98 6.69 -6.51
C GLN A 129 -21.79 6.02 -5.40
N GLU A 130 -22.46 4.90 -5.69
CA GLU A 130 -23.18 4.13 -4.67
C GLU A 130 -22.25 3.58 -3.59
N LEU A 131 -21.03 3.15 -3.95
CA LEU A 131 -19.98 2.72 -3.02
C LEU A 131 -19.34 3.89 -2.24
N GLY A 132 -19.46 5.13 -2.75
CA GLY A 132 -18.76 6.30 -2.22
C GLY A 132 -17.28 6.37 -2.64
N LEU A 133 -16.92 5.81 -3.80
CA LEU A 133 -15.57 5.72 -4.34
C LEU A 133 -15.35 6.67 -5.52
N ASP A 134 -14.12 7.17 -5.65
CA ASP A 134 -13.66 7.96 -6.80
C ASP A 134 -12.44 7.34 -7.51
N GLU A 135 -11.99 6.16 -7.06
CA GLU A 135 -10.81 5.50 -7.58
C GLU A 135 -11.06 4.02 -7.90
N VAL A 136 -10.68 3.62 -9.11
CA VAL A 136 -10.73 2.24 -9.58
C VAL A 136 -9.33 1.78 -9.99
N VAL A 137 -9.04 0.51 -9.78
CA VAL A 137 -7.72 -0.08 -10.02
C VAL A 137 -7.85 -1.23 -11.00
N LEU A 138 -7.04 -1.24 -12.06
CA LEU A 138 -6.83 -2.43 -12.87
C LEU A 138 -5.85 -3.35 -12.12
N PRO A 139 -6.29 -4.55 -11.63
CA PRO A 139 -5.53 -5.33 -10.67
C PRO A 139 -4.40 -6.17 -11.26
N MET A 140 -4.27 -6.23 -12.58
CA MET A 140 -3.21 -6.99 -13.24
C MET A 140 -3.10 -6.63 -14.72
N PHE A 141 -2.01 -7.07 -15.34
CA PHE A 141 -1.74 -6.87 -16.75
C PHE A 141 -2.82 -7.48 -17.66
N LEU A 142 -2.98 -6.88 -18.84
CA LEU A 142 -3.86 -7.42 -19.85
C LEU A 142 -3.18 -8.59 -20.55
N MET A 143 -3.81 -9.77 -20.49
CA MET A 143 -3.30 -10.93 -21.22
C MET A 143 -3.47 -10.72 -22.72
N PRO A 144 -2.38 -10.71 -23.50
CA PRO A 144 -2.46 -10.56 -24.95
C PRO A 144 -3.31 -11.63 -25.62
N ALA A 145 -4.21 -11.23 -26.50
CA ALA A 145 -5.20 -12.14 -27.12
C ALA A 145 -4.58 -13.23 -28.03
N HIS A 146 -3.35 -13.02 -28.51
CA HIS A 146 -2.62 -13.98 -29.34
C HIS A 146 -1.98 -15.12 -28.54
N LEU A 147 -1.90 -14.99 -27.19
CA LEU A 147 -1.31 -16.02 -26.35
C LEU A 147 -2.28 -17.19 -26.12
N PRO A 148 -1.76 -18.41 -25.91
CA PRO A 148 -2.57 -19.55 -25.54
C PRO A 148 -3.40 -19.24 -24.28
N LYS A 149 -4.64 -19.72 -24.23
CA LYS A 149 -5.43 -19.62 -22.99
C LYS A 149 -4.91 -20.61 -21.93
N PRO A 150 -4.97 -20.24 -20.64
CA PRO A 150 -4.53 -21.15 -19.57
C PRO A 150 -5.40 -22.42 -19.51
N ASP A 151 -4.78 -23.59 -19.42
CA ASP A 151 -5.45 -24.82 -18.99
C ASP A 151 -5.29 -24.97 -17.48
N LEU A 152 -6.33 -24.60 -16.74
CA LEU A 152 -6.32 -24.58 -15.27
C LEU A 152 -6.75 -25.93 -14.65
N LYS A 153 -6.74 -27.03 -15.37
CA LYS A 153 -7.19 -28.35 -14.88
C LYS A 153 -6.45 -28.87 -13.64
N GLY A 154 -5.27 -28.33 -13.34
CA GLY A 154 -4.47 -28.67 -12.16
C GLY A 154 -4.72 -27.83 -10.91
N GLY A 155 -5.76 -26.99 -10.89
CA GLY A 155 -6.00 -26.03 -9.82
C GLY A 155 -5.35 -24.65 -10.08
N ALA A 156 -5.95 -23.58 -9.54
CA ALA A 156 -5.59 -22.22 -9.95
C ALA A 156 -4.14 -21.80 -9.63
N ALA A 157 -3.59 -22.18 -8.47
CA ALA A 157 -2.29 -21.66 -8.02
C ALA A 157 -1.09 -22.26 -8.78
N GLY A 158 -0.97 -23.59 -8.85
CA GLY A 158 0.16 -24.25 -9.54
C GLY A 158 0.05 -24.19 -11.05
N GLY A 159 -1.18 -24.34 -11.60
CA GLY A 159 -1.44 -24.29 -13.03
C GLY A 159 -1.22 -22.90 -13.64
N TYR A 160 -1.57 -21.82 -12.91
CA TYR A 160 -1.39 -20.47 -13.41
C TYR A 160 0.08 -20.01 -13.41
N ALA A 161 0.87 -20.40 -12.40
CA ALA A 161 2.30 -20.13 -12.37
C ALA A 161 3.02 -20.81 -13.54
N ALA A 162 2.75 -22.11 -13.79
CA ALA A 162 3.31 -22.84 -14.93
C ALA A 162 2.90 -22.21 -16.28
N TYR A 163 1.65 -21.76 -16.38
CA TYR A 163 1.16 -21.02 -17.54
C TYR A 163 1.96 -19.72 -17.75
N LEU A 164 2.15 -18.91 -16.69
CA LEU A 164 2.92 -17.66 -16.78
C LEU A 164 4.40 -17.90 -17.12
N ASP A 165 4.99 -18.99 -16.65
CA ASP A 165 6.35 -19.38 -17.04
C ASP A 165 6.44 -19.73 -18.53
N GLN A 166 5.40 -20.35 -19.09
CA GLN A 166 5.32 -20.69 -20.50
C GLN A 166 5.07 -19.44 -21.39
N VAL A 167 4.09 -18.62 -21.05
CA VAL A 167 3.65 -17.52 -21.92
C VAL A 167 4.37 -16.19 -21.65
N GLY A 168 4.87 -15.99 -20.43
CA GLY A 168 5.54 -14.75 -20.04
C GLY A 168 6.68 -14.33 -20.98
N PRO A 169 7.55 -15.25 -21.46
CA PRO A 169 8.56 -14.92 -22.47
C PRO A 169 8.01 -14.47 -23.82
N LEU A 170 6.74 -14.73 -24.10
CA LEU A 170 6.08 -14.38 -25.35
C LEU A 170 5.40 -13.00 -25.29
N ILE A 171 5.27 -12.41 -24.10
CA ILE A 171 4.74 -11.06 -23.95
C ILE A 171 5.78 -10.06 -24.42
N SER A 172 5.47 -9.36 -25.50
CA SER A 172 6.37 -8.42 -26.16
C SER A 172 6.28 -7.00 -25.59
N ALA A 173 7.23 -6.14 -25.97
CA ALA A 173 7.15 -4.71 -25.67
C ALA A 173 5.90 -4.05 -26.27
N ASP A 174 5.44 -4.52 -27.45
CA ASP A 174 4.26 -3.97 -28.09
C ASP A 174 2.97 -4.38 -27.39
N ASP A 175 2.91 -5.55 -26.76
CA ASP A 175 1.79 -5.95 -25.88
C ASP A 175 1.68 -5.04 -24.66
N TRP A 176 2.81 -4.65 -24.07
CA TRP A 176 2.83 -3.70 -22.95
C TRP A 176 2.45 -2.28 -23.39
N LYS A 177 2.83 -1.84 -24.59
CA LYS A 177 2.36 -0.57 -25.15
C LYS A 177 0.86 -0.59 -25.41
N ALA A 178 0.33 -1.68 -25.96
CA ALA A 178 -1.11 -1.85 -26.14
C ALA A 178 -1.86 -1.79 -24.79
N SER A 179 -1.29 -2.34 -23.72
CA SER A 179 -1.81 -2.20 -22.36
C SER A 179 -1.77 -0.75 -21.86
N ALA A 180 -0.71 -0.01 -22.16
CA ALA A 180 -0.62 1.43 -21.84
C ALA A 180 -1.67 2.26 -22.61
N ASP A 181 -1.88 1.96 -23.89
CA ASP A 181 -2.91 2.60 -24.71
C ASP A 181 -4.32 2.36 -24.15
N PHE A 182 -4.60 1.12 -23.74
CA PHE A 182 -5.85 0.78 -23.05
C PHE A 182 -6.02 1.61 -21.76
N LEU A 183 -4.99 1.68 -20.91
CA LEU A 183 -5.03 2.45 -19.66
C LEU A 183 -5.25 3.93 -19.92
N ASN A 184 -4.56 4.52 -20.92
CA ASN A 184 -4.74 5.92 -21.31
C ASN A 184 -6.17 6.19 -21.81
N ALA A 185 -6.70 5.32 -22.66
CA ALA A 185 -8.06 5.46 -23.18
C ALA A 185 -9.12 5.34 -22.05
N LYS A 186 -8.96 4.35 -21.14
CA LYS A 186 -9.86 4.18 -19.99
C LYS A 186 -9.71 5.31 -19.00
N GLY A 187 -8.49 5.75 -18.67
CA GLY A 187 -8.24 6.88 -17.79
C GLY A 187 -8.88 8.16 -18.29
N ALA A 188 -8.77 8.47 -19.60
CA ALA A 188 -9.40 9.63 -20.22
C ALA A 188 -10.95 9.55 -20.18
N ALA A 189 -11.52 8.36 -20.37
CA ALA A 189 -12.97 8.15 -20.30
C ALA A 189 -13.49 8.27 -18.86
N LEU A 190 -12.82 7.64 -17.90
CA LEU A 190 -13.18 7.67 -16.48
C LEU A 190 -13.04 9.06 -15.86
N GLN A 191 -12.01 9.82 -16.25
CA GLN A 191 -11.83 11.19 -15.78
C GLN A 191 -13.02 12.10 -16.12
N LYS A 192 -13.68 11.91 -17.29
CA LYS A 192 -14.87 12.69 -17.69
C LYS A 192 -16.07 12.46 -16.78
N VAL A 193 -16.13 11.30 -16.13
CA VAL A 193 -17.20 10.93 -15.19
C VAL A 193 -16.76 11.03 -13.72
N GLY A 194 -15.61 11.68 -13.46
CA GLY A 194 -15.12 11.96 -12.11
C GLY A 194 -14.39 10.80 -11.42
N LEU A 195 -14.05 9.73 -12.15
CA LEU A 195 -13.28 8.60 -11.62
C LEU A 195 -11.79 8.73 -11.98
N LYS A 196 -10.94 8.23 -11.08
CA LYS A 196 -9.51 8.07 -11.26
C LYS A 196 -9.17 6.63 -11.57
N LEU A 197 -8.12 6.41 -12.36
CA LEU A 197 -7.61 5.09 -12.70
C LEU A 197 -6.22 4.89 -12.13
N SER A 198 -6.04 3.77 -11.45
CA SER A 198 -4.72 3.25 -11.06
C SER A 198 -4.48 1.86 -11.66
N TYR A 199 -3.21 1.52 -11.83
CA TYR A 199 -2.75 0.19 -12.24
C TYR A 199 -1.98 -0.44 -11.09
N HIS A 200 -2.29 -1.70 -10.76
CA HIS A 200 -1.62 -2.50 -9.75
C HIS A 200 -0.67 -3.50 -10.40
N ASN A 201 0.58 -3.54 -9.93
CA ASN A 201 1.59 -4.44 -10.47
C ASN A 201 1.66 -5.78 -9.73
N HIS A 202 2.06 -6.79 -10.50
CA HIS A 202 2.58 -8.07 -10.00
C HIS A 202 4.06 -8.20 -10.38
N ASN A 203 4.64 -9.40 -10.22
CA ASN A 203 6.02 -9.64 -10.60
C ASN A 203 6.21 -9.97 -12.09
N VAL A 204 5.14 -10.26 -12.81
CA VAL A 204 5.17 -10.53 -14.26
C VAL A 204 5.70 -9.33 -15.04
N GLU A 205 5.36 -8.13 -14.61
CA GLU A 205 5.77 -6.85 -15.20
C GLU A 205 7.28 -6.61 -15.15
N PHE A 206 7.99 -7.31 -14.28
CA PHE A 206 9.45 -7.16 -14.14
C PHE A 206 10.23 -8.12 -15.02
N ARG A 207 9.58 -9.04 -15.76
CA ARG A 207 10.26 -9.92 -16.70
C ARG A 207 11.05 -9.08 -17.72
N PRO A 208 12.36 -9.34 -17.92
CA PRO A 208 13.17 -8.57 -18.85
C PRO A 208 12.69 -8.69 -20.30
N ILE A 209 12.64 -7.56 -21.00
CA ILE A 209 12.36 -7.44 -22.43
C ILE A 209 13.51 -6.61 -23.03
N GLY A 210 14.60 -7.25 -23.44
CA GLY A 210 15.83 -6.55 -23.82
C GLY A 210 16.40 -5.74 -22.64
N SER A 211 16.48 -4.41 -22.78
CA SER A 211 16.98 -3.49 -21.74
C SER A 211 15.88 -2.87 -20.87
N THR A 212 14.64 -3.32 -20.98
CA THR A 212 13.46 -2.79 -20.29
C THR A 212 12.61 -3.93 -19.70
N CYS A 213 11.48 -3.58 -19.09
CA CYS A 213 10.46 -4.52 -18.61
C CYS A 213 9.06 -3.91 -18.77
N GLY A 214 8.02 -4.71 -18.55
CA GLY A 214 6.64 -4.28 -18.69
C GLY A 214 6.28 -3.07 -17.84
N LEU A 215 6.69 -3.04 -16.55
CA LEU A 215 6.42 -1.91 -15.67
C LEU A 215 7.04 -0.61 -16.20
N GLU A 216 8.28 -0.65 -16.67
CA GLU A 216 8.96 0.54 -17.22
C GLU A 216 8.26 1.05 -18.48
N ILE A 217 7.76 0.15 -19.34
CA ILE A 217 6.97 0.52 -20.51
C ILE A 217 5.67 1.19 -20.09
N LEU A 218 4.92 0.59 -19.14
CA LEU A 218 3.68 1.17 -18.63
C LEU A 218 3.91 2.56 -18.01
N LEU A 219 4.95 2.71 -17.18
CA LEU A 219 5.29 3.99 -16.55
C LEU A 219 5.67 5.07 -17.55
N LYS A 220 6.31 4.70 -18.68
CA LYS A 220 6.74 5.61 -19.73
C LYS A 220 5.61 6.00 -20.69
N GLU A 221 4.81 5.03 -21.13
CA GLU A 221 3.82 5.20 -22.20
C GLU A 221 2.44 5.66 -21.68
N THR A 222 2.18 5.61 -20.33
CA THR A 222 0.92 6.13 -19.76
C THR A 222 1.02 7.60 -19.38
N ASP A 223 -0.03 8.37 -19.67
CA ASP A 223 -0.16 9.78 -19.26
C ASP A 223 -0.32 9.86 -17.73
N PRO A 224 0.61 10.54 -17.00
CA PRO A 224 0.55 10.67 -15.55
C PRO A 224 -0.64 11.48 -15.02
N LYS A 225 -1.39 12.18 -15.90
CA LYS A 225 -2.63 12.87 -15.53
C LYS A 225 -3.85 11.95 -15.59
N LEU A 226 -3.75 10.84 -16.29
CA LEU A 226 -4.85 9.90 -16.53
C LEU A 226 -4.68 8.60 -15.75
N VAL A 227 -3.44 8.14 -15.56
CA VAL A 227 -3.12 6.85 -14.99
C VAL A 227 -2.12 7.00 -13.84
N HIS A 228 -2.51 6.60 -12.67
CA HIS A 228 -1.64 6.45 -11.51
C HIS A 228 -1.26 4.98 -11.32
N PHE A 229 -0.41 4.71 -10.34
CA PHE A 229 -0.01 3.35 -10.01
C PHE A 229 -0.25 3.06 -8.52
N GLU A 230 -0.61 1.84 -8.26
CA GLU A 230 -0.58 1.20 -6.97
C GLU A 230 0.60 0.23 -6.95
N MET A 231 1.58 0.48 -6.10
CA MET A 231 2.73 -0.42 -5.99
C MET A 231 2.42 -1.56 -5.04
N ASP A 232 2.47 -2.79 -5.52
CA ASP A 232 2.60 -3.95 -4.64
C ASP A 232 4.08 -4.21 -4.35
N VAL A 233 4.50 -3.90 -3.13
CA VAL A 233 5.90 -4.00 -2.69
C VAL A 233 6.39 -5.44 -2.66
N GLY A 234 5.52 -6.37 -2.27
CA GLY A 234 5.83 -7.80 -2.24
C GLY A 234 6.12 -8.33 -3.65
N TRP A 235 5.28 -7.98 -4.61
CA TRP A 235 5.49 -8.40 -5.99
C TRP A 235 6.69 -7.72 -6.66
N VAL A 236 7.02 -6.47 -6.29
CA VAL A 236 8.28 -5.84 -6.71
C VAL A 236 9.48 -6.67 -6.21
N ALA A 237 9.49 -7.02 -4.93
CA ALA A 237 10.56 -7.81 -4.32
C ALA A 237 10.62 -9.25 -4.90
N ALA A 238 9.46 -9.89 -5.14
CA ALA A 238 9.38 -11.18 -5.79
C ALA A 238 9.84 -11.14 -7.26
N GLY A 239 9.77 -9.98 -7.93
CA GLY A 239 10.37 -9.72 -9.23
C GLY A 239 11.89 -9.50 -9.18
N GLY A 240 12.48 -9.46 -7.99
CA GLY A 240 13.93 -9.24 -7.80
C GLY A 240 14.33 -7.76 -7.81
N GLU A 241 13.37 -6.84 -7.74
CA GLU A 241 13.58 -5.40 -7.82
C GLU A 241 13.54 -4.72 -6.44
N ASP A 242 14.09 -3.52 -6.36
CA ASP A 242 14.12 -2.70 -5.16
C ASP A 242 12.97 -1.66 -5.19
N PRO A 243 11.93 -1.81 -4.36
CA PRO A 243 10.80 -0.88 -4.34
C PRO A 243 11.19 0.54 -3.99
N ILE A 244 12.24 0.73 -3.16
CA ILE A 244 12.73 2.05 -2.78
C ILE A 244 13.28 2.78 -4.01
N LYS A 245 14.12 2.11 -4.79
CA LYS A 245 14.68 2.70 -6.02
C LYS A 245 13.60 3.06 -7.03
N ILE A 246 12.58 2.20 -7.21
CA ILE A 246 11.47 2.48 -8.14
C ILE A 246 10.70 3.73 -7.68
N LEU A 247 10.36 3.82 -6.39
CA LEU A 247 9.66 4.97 -5.82
C LEU A 247 10.45 6.27 -6.00
N GLU A 248 11.75 6.25 -5.70
CA GLU A 248 12.64 7.42 -5.82
C GLU A 248 12.79 7.88 -7.27
N ASN A 249 12.88 6.94 -8.22
CA ASN A 249 13.04 7.25 -9.65
C ASN A 249 11.73 7.67 -10.33
N ARG A 250 10.56 7.34 -9.76
CA ARG A 250 9.23 7.54 -10.34
C ARG A 250 8.32 8.36 -9.43
N LYS A 251 8.86 9.41 -8.80
CA LYS A 251 8.11 10.30 -7.88
C LYS A 251 6.80 10.77 -8.50
N GLY A 252 5.73 10.67 -7.71
CA GLY A 252 4.39 11.11 -8.08
C GLY A 252 3.60 10.16 -8.98
N ARG A 253 4.20 9.05 -9.46
CA ARG A 253 3.48 8.05 -10.27
C ARG A 253 2.68 7.08 -9.40
N PHE A 254 3.21 6.71 -8.24
CA PHE A 254 2.55 5.83 -7.29
C PHE A 254 1.75 6.64 -6.27
N ARG A 255 0.46 6.36 -6.15
CA ARG A 255 -0.48 7.02 -5.23
C ARG A 255 -0.94 6.11 -4.11
N MET A 256 -0.92 4.81 -4.37
CA MET A 256 -1.35 3.75 -3.48
C MET A 256 -0.26 2.68 -3.37
N MET A 257 -0.35 1.87 -2.32
CA MET A 257 0.62 0.81 -2.05
C MET A 257 -0.03 -0.37 -1.35
N HIS A 258 0.22 -1.57 -1.87
CA HIS A 258 0.03 -2.79 -1.10
C HIS A 258 1.24 -3.03 -0.20
N VAL A 259 0.98 -3.08 1.09
CA VAL A 259 1.93 -3.38 2.15
C VAL A 259 1.91 -4.89 2.33
N LYS A 260 2.65 -5.58 1.46
CA LYS A 260 2.76 -7.05 1.38
C LYS A 260 4.18 -7.47 1.70
N ASP A 261 4.35 -8.28 2.75
CA ASP A 261 5.66 -8.78 3.16
C ASP A 261 5.89 -10.24 2.72
N LEU A 262 7.14 -10.58 2.52
CA LEU A 262 7.56 -11.87 2.01
C LEU A 262 8.66 -12.47 2.89
N MET A 263 8.69 -13.79 2.99
CA MET A 263 9.81 -14.52 3.58
C MET A 263 11.05 -14.44 2.68
N ALA A 264 12.22 -14.44 3.28
CA ALA A 264 13.50 -14.46 2.55
C ALA A 264 13.72 -15.73 1.69
N THR A 265 12.86 -16.71 1.83
CA THR A 265 12.79 -17.91 0.99
C THR A 265 12.21 -17.65 -0.39
N THR A 266 11.46 -16.56 -0.57
CA THR A 266 10.95 -16.13 -1.89
C THR A 266 12.13 -15.89 -2.84
N LYS A 267 12.12 -16.59 -3.97
CA LYS A 267 13.13 -16.43 -5.02
C LYS A 267 12.61 -15.50 -6.10
N PRO A 268 13.48 -14.68 -6.73
CA PRO A 268 13.07 -13.87 -7.87
C PRO A 268 12.44 -14.74 -8.97
N ASN A 269 11.26 -14.33 -9.43
CA ASN A 269 10.50 -15.01 -10.47
C ASN A 269 9.52 -14.04 -11.14
N TYR A 270 8.89 -14.46 -12.23
CA TYR A 270 7.92 -13.66 -12.99
C TYR A 270 6.63 -14.45 -13.25
N ALA A 271 6.27 -15.34 -12.32
CA ALA A 271 5.16 -16.28 -12.47
C ALA A 271 4.22 -16.27 -11.26
N MET A 272 4.15 -15.14 -10.55
CA MET A 272 3.29 -14.92 -9.38
C MET A 272 3.51 -15.96 -8.27
N GLN A 273 4.78 -16.36 -8.04
CA GLN A 273 5.16 -17.22 -6.93
C GLN A 273 5.75 -16.40 -5.79
N GLN A 274 5.35 -16.72 -4.57
CA GLN A 274 5.82 -16.05 -3.36
C GLN A 274 5.71 -16.99 -2.15
N ASP A 275 6.49 -16.68 -1.10
CA ASP A 275 6.35 -17.23 0.25
C ASP A 275 5.90 -16.08 1.15
N PRO A 276 4.58 -15.96 1.45
CA PRO A 276 4.03 -14.79 2.12
C PRO A 276 4.36 -14.74 3.61
N ALA A 277 4.44 -13.52 4.15
CA ALA A 277 4.59 -13.27 5.57
C ALA A 277 3.64 -12.18 6.04
N GLU A 278 3.28 -12.22 7.32
CA GLU A 278 2.66 -11.07 7.99
C GLU A 278 3.64 -9.88 7.93
N VAL A 279 3.13 -8.67 7.75
CA VAL A 279 3.96 -7.46 7.67
C VAL A 279 4.79 -7.30 8.96
N GLY A 280 6.09 -7.20 8.78
CA GLY A 280 7.07 -7.12 9.86
C GLY A 280 7.66 -8.47 10.28
N ASN A 281 7.12 -9.59 9.82
CA ASN A 281 7.67 -10.94 10.01
C ASN A 281 8.46 -11.43 8.79
N GLY A 282 8.47 -10.65 7.70
CA GLY A 282 9.17 -10.95 6.46
C GLY A 282 10.53 -10.28 6.35
N MET A 283 10.97 -10.07 5.10
CA MET A 283 12.31 -9.55 4.80
C MET A 283 12.34 -8.06 4.45
N LEU A 284 11.20 -7.40 4.30
CA LEU A 284 11.15 -6.06 3.75
C LEU A 284 11.42 -4.97 4.81
N PRO A 285 12.26 -3.97 4.52
CA PRO A 285 12.64 -2.92 5.47
C PRO A 285 11.55 -1.83 5.58
N TRP A 286 10.41 -2.17 6.16
CA TRP A 286 9.20 -1.35 6.21
C TRP A 286 9.39 0.09 6.69
N PRO A 287 10.19 0.39 7.75
CA PRO A 287 10.39 1.78 8.16
C PRO A 287 10.88 2.65 7.00
N LYS A 288 11.87 2.17 6.25
CA LYS A 288 12.45 2.88 5.12
C LYS A 288 11.51 2.95 3.92
N ILE A 289 10.82 1.83 3.61
CA ILE A 289 9.86 1.78 2.50
C ILE A 289 8.73 2.78 2.70
N LEU A 290 8.13 2.82 3.89
CA LEU A 290 7.01 3.71 4.20
C LEU A 290 7.42 5.19 4.13
N ASP A 291 8.58 5.56 4.68
CA ASP A 291 9.09 6.94 4.62
C ASP A 291 9.33 7.38 3.17
N VAL A 292 9.98 6.55 2.35
CA VAL A 292 10.20 6.86 0.92
C VAL A 292 8.88 6.90 0.16
N ALA A 293 7.98 5.96 0.39
CA ALA A 293 6.67 5.95 -0.26
C ALA A 293 5.89 7.25 0.01
N TYR A 294 5.84 7.68 1.27
CA TYR A 294 5.19 8.94 1.63
C TYR A 294 5.89 10.15 1.01
N ALA A 295 7.22 10.20 1.06
CA ALA A 295 8.02 11.30 0.49
C ALA A 295 7.87 11.40 -1.04
N THR A 296 7.59 10.29 -1.73
CA THR A 296 7.41 10.22 -3.19
C THR A 296 5.98 10.36 -3.67
N GLY A 297 4.99 10.41 -2.76
CA GLY A 297 3.61 10.74 -3.14
C GLY A 297 2.55 9.71 -2.80
N VAL A 298 2.90 8.54 -2.24
CA VAL A 298 1.93 7.53 -1.79
C VAL A 298 1.14 8.06 -0.59
N ARG A 299 -0.18 7.88 -0.61
CA ARG A 299 -1.09 8.38 0.43
C ARG A 299 -2.09 7.35 0.92
N ARG A 300 -2.25 6.22 0.23
CA ARG A 300 -3.10 5.10 0.64
C ARG A 300 -2.24 3.85 0.75
N PHE A 301 -2.38 3.13 1.85
CA PHE A 301 -1.58 1.97 2.19
C PHE A 301 -2.53 0.85 2.62
N PHE A 302 -2.49 -0.27 1.92
CA PHE A 302 -3.35 -1.42 2.18
C PHE A 302 -2.49 -2.64 2.49
N VAL A 303 -2.68 -3.21 3.67
CA VAL A 303 -2.09 -4.52 3.96
C VAL A 303 -2.72 -5.54 3.01
N GLU A 304 -1.89 -6.37 2.43
CA GLU A 304 -2.34 -7.55 1.70
C GLU A 304 -1.45 -8.74 2.01
N GLN A 305 -2.07 -9.90 2.16
CA GLN A 305 -1.39 -11.20 2.23
C GLN A 305 -2.20 -12.20 1.44
N GLU A 306 -1.52 -12.97 0.60
CA GLU A 306 -2.10 -14.06 -0.17
C GLU A 306 -1.78 -15.41 0.47
N PRO A 307 -2.57 -16.47 0.15
CA PRO A 307 -2.22 -17.82 0.62
C PRO A 307 -0.83 -18.28 0.12
N PRO A 308 -0.18 -19.22 0.86
CA PRO A 308 -0.70 -19.92 2.02
C PRO A 308 -0.59 -19.11 3.33
N PHE A 309 -1.59 -19.21 4.18
CA PHE A 309 -1.53 -18.66 5.54
C PHE A 309 -1.02 -19.72 6.52
N LYS A 310 -0.27 -19.30 7.55
CA LYS A 310 0.18 -20.19 8.63
C LYS A 310 -0.96 -20.58 9.58
N GLY A 311 -2.04 -19.81 9.61
CA GLY A 311 -3.20 -19.98 10.46
C GLY A 311 -4.45 -19.30 9.90
N ASP A 312 -5.29 -18.74 10.76
CA ASP A 312 -6.45 -17.96 10.33
C ASP A 312 -5.98 -16.66 9.66
N PRO A 313 -6.46 -16.32 8.45
CA PRO A 313 -6.16 -15.04 7.82
C PRO A 313 -6.48 -13.81 8.69
N PHE A 314 -7.46 -13.90 9.59
CA PHE A 314 -7.76 -12.80 10.52
C PHE A 314 -6.66 -12.60 11.56
N ASP A 315 -5.98 -13.66 12.01
CA ASP A 315 -4.81 -13.54 12.89
C ASP A 315 -3.65 -12.87 12.14
N SER A 316 -3.42 -13.23 10.88
CA SER A 316 -2.37 -12.63 10.04
C SER A 316 -2.59 -11.13 9.84
N ILE A 317 -3.82 -10.69 9.53
CA ILE A 317 -4.10 -9.26 9.38
C ILE A 317 -3.98 -8.50 10.72
N ALA A 318 -4.33 -9.13 11.84
CA ALA A 318 -4.17 -8.52 13.15
C ALA A 318 -2.69 -8.35 13.57
N ILE A 319 -1.83 -9.33 13.26
CA ILE A 319 -0.38 -9.24 13.44
C ILE A 319 0.18 -8.08 12.62
N SER A 320 -0.15 -8.01 11.34
CA SER A 320 0.28 -6.94 10.43
C SER A 320 -0.16 -5.54 10.91
N ALA A 321 -1.43 -5.40 11.31
CA ALA A 321 -1.96 -4.15 11.85
C ALA A 321 -1.24 -3.71 13.14
N LYS A 322 -0.99 -4.65 14.05
CA LYS A 322 -0.26 -4.40 15.29
C LYS A 322 1.15 -3.88 15.01
N TYR A 323 1.90 -4.52 14.12
CA TYR A 323 3.24 -4.06 13.74
C TYR A 323 3.19 -2.65 13.16
N LEU A 324 2.34 -2.39 12.18
CA LEU A 324 2.23 -1.09 11.51
C LEU A 324 1.73 0.03 12.43
N SER A 325 0.95 -0.30 13.46
CA SER A 325 0.51 0.69 14.46
C SER A 325 1.65 1.21 15.34
N THR A 326 2.77 0.52 15.40
CA THR A 326 3.92 0.84 16.28
C THR A 326 5.18 1.26 15.52
N ILE A 327 5.25 0.99 14.20
CA ILE A 327 6.40 1.31 13.36
C ILE A 327 6.62 2.83 13.27
N ALA A 328 7.85 3.30 13.54
CA ALA A 328 8.22 4.72 13.58
C ALA A 328 9.11 5.10 12.39
#